data_78bb08a2740c26618eb648d569faf442
#
_entry.id   78bb08a2740c26618eb648d569faf442
#
_cell.length_a   1.000
_cell.length_b   1.000
_cell.length_c   1.000
_cell.angle_alpha   90.00
_cell.angle_beta   90.00
_cell.angle_gamma   90.00
#
_symmetry.space_group_name_H-M   'P 1'
#
loop_
_entity.id
_entity.type
_entity.pdbx_description
1 polymer ?
#
loop_
_entity_poly.entity_id
_entity_poly.type
_entity_poly.pdbx_seq_one_letter_code
_entity_poly.pdbx_strand_id
1 'polypeptide(L)'
;MRDKKFVVNLYQADDAAAMEKKLEKLAERGWLLERVTNWGWHLRRAEPQQVKYTVTYFPDASVFDSGVTAGQEVYADYCRAAGWEFVSAYGPIQYFRSARPDPVPIETDEGEKLRTIHKSMRKTLVFSHFLLLAAWLINLAMRLSDLYRDPISVLTGTRTLLTLLLQAGLVVYLSVVLIDYLIWYARSRRSVARGGGCLPPHTRLRLWAGAVLMVLACLALLAVIRDISSPGSALIFAYAFGGMILLIALAQGTLVLLNRRGRCREQVRGLYIAAVIVLAVAYTAGMFPLGRYLYDAGLMDERQPVQTYTDSRGRTWDIYRDELPLTLEDLGYTVPEAGRYSYEAEEDRSPVSYTHLTLP
;
A
#
# COMPACT_ATOMS: atom_id res chain seq x y z
N MET A 1 -22.80 -15.68 22.39
CA MET A 1 -21.62 -16.20 21.62
C MET A 1 -21.58 -15.48 20.27
N ARG A 2 -20.38 -15.10 19.76
CA ARG A 2 -20.30 -14.47 18.43
C ARG A 2 -20.49 -15.54 17.37
N ASP A 3 -21.59 -15.47 16.62
CA ASP A 3 -21.93 -16.44 15.57
C ASP A 3 -21.20 -16.16 14.24
N LYS A 4 -20.50 -15.04 14.16
CA LYS A 4 -19.75 -14.58 12.97
C LYS A 4 -18.32 -14.26 13.34
N LYS A 5 -17.39 -14.62 12.45
CA LYS A 5 -15.97 -14.36 12.56
C LYS A 5 -15.44 -13.81 11.24
N PHE A 6 -14.57 -12.81 11.33
CA PHE A 6 -13.84 -12.28 10.18
C PHE A 6 -12.36 -12.70 10.29
N VAL A 7 -11.83 -13.19 9.17
CA VAL A 7 -10.42 -13.58 9.03
C VAL A 7 -9.85 -12.83 7.84
N VAL A 8 -8.81 -12.03 8.08
CA VAL A 8 -8.09 -11.33 7.01
C VAL A 8 -7.43 -12.36 6.09
N ASN A 9 -7.64 -12.20 4.79
CA ASN A 9 -7.02 -13.05 3.78
C ASN A 9 -5.70 -12.41 3.33
N LEU A 10 -4.59 -12.99 3.77
CA LEU A 10 -3.24 -12.58 3.37
C LEU A 10 -2.67 -13.43 2.22
N TYR A 11 -3.43 -14.41 1.76
CA TYR A 11 -3.01 -15.28 0.64
C TYR A 11 -3.19 -14.57 -0.68
N GLN A 12 -2.26 -14.79 -1.58
CA GLN A 12 -2.40 -14.38 -2.97
C GLN A 12 -3.17 -15.43 -3.76
N ALA A 13 -3.63 -15.06 -4.94
CA ALA A 13 -4.48 -15.95 -5.71
C ALA A 13 -3.75 -17.21 -6.24
N ASP A 14 -2.42 -17.26 -6.27
CA ASP A 14 -1.63 -18.47 -6.58
C ASP A 14 -1.45 -19.42 -5.37
N ASP A 15 -1.87 -18.98 -4.17
CA ASP A 15 -1.80 -19.77 -2.93
C ASP A 15 -3.06 -20.66 -2.68
N ALA A 16 -3.75 -21.11 -3.75
CA ALA A 16 -5.00 -21.86 -3.63
C ALA A 16 -4.93 -23.01 -2.61
N ALA A 17 -3.91 -23.86 -2.68
CA ALA A 17 -3.74 -24.99 -1.77
C ALA A 17 -3.57 -24.57 -0.30
N ALA A 18 -2.93 -23.42 -0.04
CA ALA A 18 -2.80 -22.90 1.31
C ALA A 18 -4.13 -22.33 1.84
N MET A 19 -4.92 -21.69 0.96
CA MET A 19 -6.28 -21.23 1.28
C MET A 19 -7.20 -22.39 1.62
N GLU A 20 -7.22 -23.43 0.79
CA GLU A 20 -8.00 -24.66 0.99
C GLU A 20 -7.69 -25.29 2.35
N LYS A 21 -6.43 -25.58 2.61
CA LYS A 21 -5.96 -26.15 3.88
C LYS A 21 -6.31 -25.28 5.10
N LYS A 22 -6.28 -23.95 4.96
CA LYS A 22 -6.66 -23.04 6.05
C LYS A 22 -8.15 -23.08 6.33
N LEU A 23 -8.98 -23.11 5.27
CA LEU A 23 -10.44 -23.20 5.39
C LEU A 23 -10.87 -24.55 5.99
N GLU A 24 -10.23 -25.67 5.58
CA GLU A 24 -10.47 -27.00 6.17
C GLU A 24 -10.21 -27.00 7.67
N LYS A 25 -9.05 -26.47 8.12
CA LYS A 25 -8.73 -26.32 9.54
C LYS A 25 -9.70 -25.41 10.31
N LEU A 26 -10.29 -24.42 9.64
CA LEU A 26 -11.30 -23.56 10.27
C LEU A 26 -12.62 -24.32 10.41
N ALA A 27 -13.01 -25.14 9.44
CA ALA A 27 -14.19 -25.98 9.49
C ALA A 27 -14.13 -27.05 10.58
N GLU A 28 -12.95 -27.68 10.78
CA GLU A 28 -12.68 -28.59 11.90
C GLU A 28 -12.88 -27.93 13.28
N ARG A 29 -12.71 -26.60 13.36
CA ARG A 29 -12.92 -25.80 14.57
C ARG A 29 -14.34 -25.22 14.66
N GLY A 30 -15.26 -25.61 13.78
CA GLY A 30 -16.63 -25.15 13.74
C GLY A 30 -16.81 -23.76 13.13
N TRP A 31 -15.95 -23.39 12.15
CA TRP A 31 -16.08 -22.14 11.41
C TRP A 31 -16.14 -22.41 9.91
N LEU A 32 -17.32 -22.21 9.31
CA LEU A 32 -17.53 -22.40 7.88
C LEU A 32 -17.48 -21.08 7.13
N LEU A 33 -16.90 -21.11 5.93
CA LEU A 33 -16.91 -19.96 5.02
C LEU A 33 -18.35 -19.67 4.60
N GLU A 34 -18.75 -18.40 4.74
CA GLU A 34 -20.06 -17.88 4.31
C GLU A 34 -19.89 -16.95 3.11
N ARG A 35 -18.93 -16.04 3.16
CA ARG A 35 -18.72 -15.05 2.11
C ARG A 35 -17.26 -14.60 2.06
N VAL A 36 -16.81 -14.26 0.85
CA VAL A 36 -15.48 -13.69 0.60
C VAL A 36 -15.61 -12.23 0.18
N THR A 37 -14.70 -11.40 0.67
CA THR A 37 -14.59 -9.98 0.32
C THR A 37 -13.13 -9.65 -0.01
N ASN A 38 -12.87 -8.44 -0.50
CA ASN A 38 -11.51 -7.97 -0.77
C ASN A 38 -10.57 -8.07 0.45
N TRP A 39 -11.12 -7.89 1.66
CA TRP A 39 -10.34 -7.86 2.89
C TRP A 39 -10.18 -9.22 3.57
N GLY A 40 -11.01 -10.21 3.21
CA GLY A 40 -10.94 -11.52 3.84
C GLY A 40 -12.22 -12.33 3.82
N TRP A 41 -12.21 -13.31 4.68
CA TRP A 41 -13.24 -14.33 4.79
C TRP A 41 -14.22 -14.05 5.93
N HIS A 42 -15.50 -14.04 5.63
CA HIS A 42 -16.56 -14.02 6.60
C HIS A 42 -16.99 -15.45 6.89
N LEU A 43 -16.86 -15.85 8.14
CA LEU A 43 -17.13 -17.20 8.62
C LEU A 43 -18.35 -17.18 9.53
N ARG A 44 -19.16 -18.22 9.45
CA ARG A 44 -20.28 -18.49 10.37
C ARG A 44 -19.93 -19.63 11.32
N ARG A 45 -20.48 -19.57 12.52
CA ARG A 45 -20.38 -20.67 13.48
C ARG A 45 -21.20 -21.85 12.98
N ALA A 46 -20.66 -23.06 13.07
CA ALA A 46 -21.31 -24.32 12.75
C ALA A 46 -20.76 -25.41 13.67
N GLU A 47 -21.33 -26.59 13.62
CA GLU A 47 -20.73 -27.75 14.26
C GLU A 47 -19.38 -28.09 13.59
N PRO A 48 -18.37 -28.51 14.37
CA PRO A 48 -17.11 -28.97 13.83
C PRO A 48 -17.33 -30.11 12.83
N GLN A 49 -16.82 -29.94 11.63
CA GLN A 49 -17.01 -30.92 10.56
C GLN A 49 -15.81 -31.00 9.65
N GLN A 50 -15.56 -32.20 9.13
CA GLN A 50 -14.52 -32.41 8.12
C GLN A 50 -15.14 -32.17 6.75
N VAL A 51 -14.84 -31.02 6.15
CA VAL A 51 -15.22 -30.67 4.80
C VAL A 51 -13.96 -30.37 3.98
N LYS A 52 -14.02 -30.75 2.72
CA LYS A 52 -12.99 -30.39 1.74
C LYS A 52 -13.34 -29.05 1.11
N TYR A 53 -12.33 -28.20 0.93
CA TYR A 53 -12.47 -26.97 0.18
C TYR A 53 -11.65 -27.05 -1.11
N THR A 54 -12.12 -26.41 -2.15
CA THR A 54 -11.33 -26.18 -3.36
C THR A 54 -11.52 -24.75 -3.85
N VAL A 55 -10.45 -24.17 -4.37
CA VAL A 55 -10.39 -22.81 -4.91
C VAL A 55 -10.15 -22.89 -6.41
N THR A 56 -11.10 -22.41 -7.19
CA THR A 56 -11.02 -22.41 -8.66
C THR A 56 -11.02 -20.97 -9.19
N TYR A 57 -10.68 -20.82 -10.46
CA TYR A 57 -10.55 -19.51 -11.11
C TYR A 57 -11.48 -19.42 -12.30
N PHE A 58 -12.21 -18.31 -12.40
CA PHE A 58 -13.05 -18.00 -13.54
C PHE A 58 -12.56 -16.68 -14.19
N PRO A 59 -11.67 -16.75 -15.22
CA PRO A 59 -10.95 -15.58 -15.75
C PRO A 59 -11.85 -14.49 -16.35
N ASP A 60 -13.08 -14.82 -16.68
CA ASP A 60 -14.04 -13.88 -17.28
C ASP A 60 -14.86 -13.13 -16.23
N ALA A 61 -14.79 -13.52 -14.96
CA ALA A 61 -15.35 -12.75 -13.85
C ALA A 61 -14.41 -11.63 -13.38
N SER A 62 -15.01 -10.59 -12.81
CA SER A 62 -14.30 -9.39 -12.35
C SER A 62 -14.87 -8.90 -11.02
N VAL A 63 -14.06 -8.16 -10.27
CA VAL A 63 -14.52 -7.46 -9.05
C VAL A 63 -15.58 -6.38 -9.34
N PHE A 64 -15.71 -5.98 -10.60
CA PHE A 64 -16.72 -5.03 -11.07
C PHE A 64 -18.06 -5.68 -11.46
N ASP A 65 -18.18 -6.99 -11.35
CA ASP A 65 -19.45 -7.66 -11.55
C ASP A 65 -20.35 -7.45 -10.32
N SER A 66 -21.62 -7.18 -10.56
CA SER A 66 -22.61 -6.92 -9.49
C SER A 66 -22.98 -8.16 -8.67
N GLY A 67 -22.42 -9.32 -8.99
CA GLY A 67 -22.65 -10.60 -8.35
C GLY A 67 -21.97 -11.74 -9.08
N VAL A 68 -22.46 -12.95 -8.87
CA VAL A 68 -22.04 -14.14 -9.62
C VAL A 68 -22.50 -13.98 -11.05
N THR A 69 -21.62 -14.18 -12.02
CA THR A 69 -21.97 -14.08 -13.45
C THR A 69 -22.70 -15.35 -13.91
N ALA A 70 -23.53 -15.25 -14.97
CA ALA A 70 -24.21 -16.41 -15.53
C ALA A 70 -23.24 -17.56 -15.88
N GLY A 71 -22.04 -17.23 -16.39
CA GLY A 71 -21.01 -18.25 -16.65
C GLY A 71 -20.50 -18.93 -15.38
N GLN A 72 -20.41 -18.20 -14.27
CA GLN A 72 -20.04 -18.77 -12.97
C GLN A 72 -21.15 -19.65 -12.39
N GLU A 73 -22.44 -19.27 -12.60
CA GLU A 73 -23.59 -20.08 -12.19
C GLU A 73 -23.61 -21.42 -12.93
N VAL A 74 -23.47 -21.39 -14.27
CA VAL A 74 -23.36 -22.61 -15.07
C VAL A 74 -22.17 -23.48 -14.61
N TYR A 75 -21.03 -22.89 -14.35
CA TYR A 75 -19.87 -23.61 -13.85
C TYR A 75 -20.14 -24.23 -12.46
N ALA A 76 -20.82 -23.49 -11.57
CA ALA A 76 -21.20 -23.98 -10.25
C ALA A 76 -22.19 -25.16 -10.33
N ASP A 77 -23.09 -25.19 -11.33
CA ASP A 77 -24.00 -26.30 -11.55
C ASP A 77 -23.26 -27.58 -12.01
N TYR A 78 -22.26 -27.46 -12.89
CA TYR A 78 -21.35 -28.58 -13.21
C TYR A 78 -20.61 -29.10 -11.98
N CYS A 79 -20.09 -28.19 -11.16
CA CYS A 79 -19.38 -28.57 -9.93
C CYS A 79 -20.33 -29.27 -8.93
N ARG A 80 -21.59 -28.83 -8.87
CA ARG A 80 -22.61 -29.45 -8.00
C ARG A 80 -22.90 -30.90 -8.43
N ALA A 81 -22.94 -31.19 -9.72
CA ALA A 81 -23.07 -32.55 -10.23
C ALA A 81 -21.89 -33.45 -9.82
N ALA A 82 -20.68 -32.89 -9.68
CA ALA A 82 -19.49 -33.57 -9.17
C ALA A 82 -19.43 -33.68 -7.63
N GLY A 83 -20.43 -33.13 -6.90
CA GLY A 83 -20.52 -33.18 -5.46
C GLY A 83 -19.85 -32.02 -4.72
N TRP A 84 -19.64 -30.90 -5.43
CA TRP A 84 -19.13 -29.66 -4.87
C TRP A 84 -20.24 -28.61 -4.70
N GLU A 85 -20.31 -28.01 -3.53
CA GLU A 85 -21.24 -26.91 -3.24
C GLU A 85 -20.51 -25.58 -3.41
N PHE A 86 -21.08 -24.68 -4.24
CA PHE A 86 -20.58 -23.32 -4.37
C PHE A 86 -20.83 -22.55 -3.06
N VAL A 87 -19.81 -21.88 -2.55
CA VAL A 87 -19.89 -21.10 -1.31
C VAL A 87 -19.91 -19.61 -1.59
N SER A 88 -18.91 -19.11 -2.31
CA SER A 88 -18.76 -17.68 -2.59
C SER A 88 -17.75 -17.45 -3.69
N ALA A 89 -17.84 -16.28 -4.35
CA ALA A 89 -16.83 -15.81 -5.28
C ALA A 89 -16.45 -14.35 -4.98
N TYR A 90 -15.21 -13.98 -5.31
CA TYR A 90 -14.78 -12.60 -5.34
C TYR A 90 -13.90 -12.37 -6.59
N GLY A 91 -14.46 -11.63 -7.55
CA GLY A 91 -13.86 -11.50 -8.87
C GLY A 91 -13.67 -12.87 -9.54
N PRO A 92 -12.47 -13.19 -10.03
CA PRO A 92 -12.20 -14.44 -10.71
C PRO A 92 -12.04 -15.64 -9.77
N ILE A 93 -11.96 -15.46 -8.45
CA ILE A 93 -11.69 -16.53 -7.48
C ILE A 93 -13.02 -17.06 -6.94
N GLN A 94 -13.20 -18.36 -7.01
CA GLN A 94 -14.39 -19.07 -6.54
C GLN A 94 -14.01 -20.09 -5.48
N TYR A 95 -14.88 -20.28 -4.49
CA TYR A 95 -14.71 -21.19 -3.37
C TYR A 95 -15.84 -22.21 -3.37
N PHE A 96 -15.46 -23.47 -3.38
CA PHE A 96 -16.35 -24.61 -3.29
C PHE A 96 -16.02 -25.42 -2.04
N ARG A 97 -17.02 -26.16 -1.54
CA ARG A 97 -16.85 -27.10 -0.45
C ARG A 97 -17.51 -28.44 -0.79
N SER A 98 -17.03 -29.53 -0.22
CA SER A 98 -17.65 -30.85 -0.30
C SER A 98 -17.65 -31.51 1.06
N ALA A 99 -18.75 -32.16 1.42
CA ALA A 99 -18.84 -33.01 2.61
C ALA A 99 -18.30 -34.43 2.36
N ARG A 100 -17.96 -34.77 1.10
CA ARG A 100 -17.38 -36.08 0.77
C ARG A 100 -15.91 -36.09 1.22
N PRO A 101 -15.42 -37.20 1.82
CA PRO A 101 -14.04 -37.29 2.27
C PRO A 101 -13.04 -37.30 1.11
N ASP A 102 -13.42 -37.85 -0.04
CA ASP A 102 -12.62 -37.91 -1.27
C ASP A 102 -13.47 -37.46 -2.46
N PRO A 103 -13.69 -36.15 -2.64
CA PRO A 103 -14.46 -35.64 -3.76
C PRO A 103 -13.62 -35.66 -5.05
N VAL A 104 -14.29 -35.91 -6.18
CA VAL A 104 -13.63 -35.83 -7.49
C VAL A 104 -13.10 -34.42 -7.70
N PRO A 105 -11.82 -34.22 -8.05
CA PRO A 105 -11.28 -32.89 -8.35
C PRO A 105 -12.09 -32.17 -9.44
N ILE A 106 -12.38 -30.90 -9.26
CA ILE A 106 -13.11 -30.11 -10.26
C ILE A 106 -12.28 -29.96 -11.53
N GLU A 107 -10.98 -29.69 -11.35
CA GLU A 107 -10.03 -29.54 -12.45
C GLU A 107 -9.12 -30.77 -12.49
N THR A 108 -9.34 -31.63 -13.49
CA THR A 108 -8.57 -32.86 -13.69
C THR A 108 -7.38 -32.67 -14.63
N ASP A 109 -7.44 -31.63 -15.50
CA ASP A 109 -6.34 -31.24 -16.38
C ASP A 109 -5.48 -30.14 -15.73
N GLU A 110 -4.31 -30.49 -15.25
CA GLU A 110 -3.36 -29.55 -14.64
C GLU A 110 -2.87 -28.48 -15.64
N GLY A 111 -2.87 -28.78 -16.95
CA GLY A 111 -2.51 -27.80 -17.98
C GLY A 111 -3.56 -26.72 -18.15
N GLU A 112 -4.84 -27.10 -18.15
CA GLU A 112 -5.96 -26.16 -18.22
C GLU A 112 -6.07 -25.35 -16.93
N LYS A 113 -5.90 -25.99 -15.78
CA LYS A 113 -5.82 -25.33 -14.46
C LYS A 113 -4.76 -24.23 -14.45
N LEU A 114 -3.53 -24.54 -14.89
CA LEU A 114 -2.45 -23.58 -14.93
C LEU A 114 -2.74 -22.41 -15.89
N ARG A 115 -3.34 -22.68 -17.06
CA ARG A 115 -3.76 -21.64 -18.02
C ARG A 115 -4.81 -20.71 -17.42
N THR A 116 -5.78 -21.27 -16.73
CA THR A 116 -6.89 -20.55 -16.11
C THR A 116 -6.38 -19.65 -14.98
N ILE A 117 -5.50 -20.17 -14.11
CA ILE A 117 -4.81 -19.38 -13.09
C ILE A 117 -4.02 -18.24 -13.75
N HIS A 118 -3.19 -18.54 -14.74
CA HIS A 118 -2.37 -17.52 -15.39
C HIS A 118 -3.20 -16.45 -16.12
N LYS A 119 -4.29 -16.82 -16.80
CA LYS A 119 -5.20 -15.88 -17.46
C LYS A 119 -5.84 -14.91 -16.42
N SER A 120 -6.22 -15.43 -15.26
CA SER A 120 -6.77 -14.64 -14.16
C SER A 120 -5.69 -13.72 -13.54
N MET A 121 -4.50 -14.26 -13.26
CA MET A 121 -3.39 -13.52 -12.64
C MET A 121 -2.82 -12.44 -13.55
N ARG A 122 -2.73 -12.68 -14.86
CA ARG A 122 -2.21 -11.70 -15.80
C ARG A 122 -3.01 -10.39 -15.77
N LYS A 123 -4.33 -10.48 -15.67
CA LYS A 123 -5.21 -9.31 -15.63
C LYS A 123 -5.18 -8.58 -14.29
N THR A 124 -5.11 -9.30 -13.20
CA THR A 124 -5.28 -8.75 -11.85
C THR A 124 -3.94 -8.44 -11.19
N LEU A 125 -3.01 -9.39 -11.13
CA LEU A 125 -1.77 -9.27 -10.41
C LEU A 125 -0.64 -8.70 -11.29
N VAL A 126 -0.35 -9.34 -12.42
CA VAL A 126 0.83 -8.98 -13.23
C VAL A 126 0.73 -7.56 -13.75
N PHE A 127 -0.40 -7.19 -14.36
CA PHE A 127 -0.58 -5.87 -14.95
C PHE A 127 -0.60 -4.77 -13.88
N SER A 128 -1.32 -4.96 -12.78
CA SER A 128 -1.38 -3.95 -11.70
C SER A 128 -0.04 -3.77 -10.99
N HIS A 129 0.68 -4.88 -10.70
CA HIS A 129 2.00 -4.80 -10.08
C HIS A 129 3.05 -4.20 -11.00
N PHE A 130 2.97 -4.46 -12.31
CA PHE A 130 3.86 -3.84 -13.30
C PHE A 130 3.66 -2.31 -13.34
N LEU A 131 2.41 -1.83 -13.41
CA LEU A 131 2.12 -0.38 -13.38
C LEU A 131 2.59 0.25 -12.08
N LEU A 132 2.32 -0.40 -10.96
CA LEU A 132 2.72 0.10 -9.65
C LEU A 132 4.25 0.15 -9.51
N LEU A 133 4.93 -0.92 -9.96
CA LEU A 133 6.40 -0.97 -9.97
C LEU A 133 7.00 0.13 -10.86
N ALA A 134 6.45 0.36 -12.06
CA ALA A 134 6.90 1.42 -12.95
C ALA A 134 6.74 2.80 -12.30
N ALA A 135 5.58 3.09 -11.68
CA ALA A 135 5.33 4.34 -10.99
C ALA A 135 6.30 4.56 -9.82
N TRP A 136 6.56 3.52 -9.02
CA TRP A 136 7.50 3.61 -7.90
C TRP A 136 8.96 3.68 -8.33
N LEU A 137 9.34 3.06 -9.46
CA LEU A 137 10.68 3.23 -10.04
C LEU A 137 10.91 4.66 -10.51
N ILE A 138 9.93 5.29 -11.16
CA ILE A 138 10.02 6.71 -11.55
C ILE A 138 10.17 7.58 -10.30
N ASN A 139 9.36 7.35 -9.27
CA ASN A 139 9.43 8.10 -8.02
C ASN A 139 10.80 7.92 -7.32
N LEU A 140 11.31 6.68 -7.26
CA LEU A 140 12.63 6.40 -6.71
C LEU A 140 13.75 7.06 -7.52
N ALA A 141 13.66 7.07 -8.85
CA ALA A 141 14.64 7.75 -9.72
C ALA A 141 14.68 9.26 -9.47
N MET A 142 13.51 9.90 -9.24
CA MET A 142 13.44 11.30 -8.85
C MET A 142 14.16 11.54 -7.52
N ARG A 143 13.91 10.71 -6.51
CA ARG A 143 14.58 10.81 -5.20
C ARG A 143 16.09 10.56 -5.25
N LEU A 144 16.53 9.64 -6.11
CA LEU A 144 17.96 9.42 -6.35
C LEU A 144 18.61 10.61 -7.07
N SER A 145 17.87 11.30 -7.94
CA SER A 145 18.32 12.55 -8.54
C SER A 145 18.49 13.66 -7.49
N ASP A 146 17.55 13.77 -6.53
CA ASP A 146 17.67 14.70 -5.41
C ASP A 146 18.91 14.36 -4.55
N LEU A 147 19.12 13.08 -4.26
CA LEU A 147 20.32 12.60 -3.55
C LEU A 147 21.62 12.94 -4.28
N TYR A 148 21.62 12.88 -5.63
CA TYR A 148 22.80 13.24 -6.43
C TYR A 148 23.06 14.75 -6.43
N ARG A 149 22.01 15.59 -6.44
CA ARG A 149 22.10 17.05 -6.49
C ARG A 149 22.46 17.65 -5.13
N ASP A 150 21.85 17.14 -4.07
CA ASP A 150 22.07 17.60 -2.70
C ASP A 150 22.16 16.40 -1.73
N PRO A 151 23.30 15.71 -1.68
CA PRO A 151 23.47 14.54 -0.82
C PRO A 151 23.41 14.88 0.67
N ILE A 152 23.81 16.10 1.04
CA ILE A 152 23.88 16.50 2.46
C ILE A 152 22.46 16.57 3.04
N SER A 153 21.56 17.31 2.40
CA SER A 153 20.18 17.48 2.89
C SER A 153 19.42 16.14 2.96
N VAL A 154 19.67 15.23 2.01
CA VAL A 154 19.02 13.92 1.97
C VAL A 154 19.55 12.97 3.03
N LEU A 155 20.89 12.95 3.28
CA LEU A 155 21.52 11.99 4.18
C LEU A 155 21.52 12.44 5.64
N THR A 156 21.49 13.76 5.92
CA THR A 156 21.43 14.29 7.29
C THR A 156 20.04 14.18 7.90
N GLY A 157 18.99 14.24 7.07
CA GLY A 157 17.61 14.12 7.54
C GLY A 157 17.20 12.68 7.81
N THR A 158 17.04 12.28 9.07
CA THR A 158 16.58 10.91 9.44
C THR A 158 15.27 10.55 8.73
N ARG A 159 14.33 11.47 8.64
CA ARG A 159 13.04 11.26 7.95
C ARG A 159 13.23 11.03 6.45
N THR A 160 14.07 11.85 5.81
CA THR A 160 14.34 11.75 4.37
C THR A 160 15.00 10.42 4.03
N LEU A 161 15.99 10.02 4.83
CA LEU A 161 16.68 8.75 4.68
C LEU A 161 15.72 7.55 4.86
N LEU A 162 14.89 7.55 5.92
CA LEU A 162 13.94 6.47 6.16
C LEU A 162 12.85 6.39 5.08
N THR A 163 12.37 7.52 4.56
CA THR A 163 11.42 7.51 3.44
C THR A 163 12.05 7.00 2.15
N LEU A 164 13.32 7.32 1.87
CA LEU A 164 14.07 6.77 0.74
C LEU A 164 14.24 5.25 0.87
N LEU A 165 14.63 4.77 2.06
CA LEU A 165 14.75 3.33 2.34
C LEU A 165 13.39 2.61 2.22
N LEU A 166 12.31 3.21 2.68
CA LEU A 166 10.96 2.67 2.53
C LEU A 166 10.55 2.56 1.06
N GLN A 167 10.84 3.59 0.25
CA GLN A 167 10.56 3.57 -1.20
C GLN A 167 11.37 2.50 -1.91
N ALA A 168 12.67 2.40 -1.63
CA ALA A 168 13.53 1.35 -2.17
C ALA A 168 13.04 -0.04 -1.74
N GLY A 169 12.68 -0.21 -0.46
CA GLY A 169 12.09 -1.44 0.08
C GLY A 169 10.79 -1.84 -0.62
N LEU A 170 9.93 -0.87 -0.94
CA LEU A 170 8.69 -1.11 -1.67
C LEU A 170 8.95 -1.56 -3.11
N VAL A 171 9.90 -0.93 -3.81
CA VAL A 171 10.33 -1.35 -5.16
C VAL A 171 10.88 -2.78 -5.13
N VAL A 172 11.71 -3.11 -4.15
CA VAL A 172 12.23 -4.47 -3.96
C VAL A 172 11.09 -5.45 -3.70
N TYR A 173 10.16 -5.12 -2.80
CA TYR A 173 9.00 -5.97 -2.49
C TYR A 173 8.13 -6.25 -3.71
N LEU A 174 7.76 -5.22 -4.49
CA LEU A 174 6.98 -5.37 -5.71
C LEU A 174 7.71 -6.22 -6.75
N SER A 175 9.03 -6.04 -6.87
CA SER A 175 9.87 -6.85 -7.76
C SER A 175 9.91 -8.31 -7.33
N VAL A 176 10.08 -8.58 -6.03
CA VAL A 176 10.06 -9.94 -5.47
C VAL A 176 8.74 -10.63 -5.75
N VAL A 177 7.60 -9.96 -5.50
CA VAL A 177 6.27 -10.53 -5.77
C VAL A 177 6.09 -10.88 -7.25
N LEU A 178 6.48 -9.99 -8.16
CA LEU A 178 6.34 -10.20 -9.60
C LEU A 178 7.27 -11.30 -10.11
N ILE A 179 8.55 -11.27 -9.71
CA ILE A 179 9.57 -12.24 -10.13
C ILE A 179 9.22 -13.63 -9.59
N ASP A 180 8.80 -13.73 -8.32
CA ASP A 180 8.41 -15.01 -7.72
C ASP A 180 7.22 -15.65 -8.44
N TYR A 181 6.21 -14.83 -8.80
CA TYR A 181 5.09 -15.31 -9.63
C TYR A 181 5.56 -15.81 -11.01
N LEU A 182 6.44 -15.08 -11.69
CA LEU A 182 6.95 -15.50 -13.00
C LEU A 182 7.77 -16.79 -12.92
N ILE A 183 8.60 -16.92 -11.89
CA ILE A 183 9.38 -18.15 -11.61
C ILE A 183 8.43 -19.32 -11.32
N TRP A 184 7.44 -19.10 -10.46
CA TRP A 184 6.42 -20.11 -10.16
C TRP A 184 5.71 -20.59 -11.42
N TYR A 185 5.26 -19.65 -12.26
CA TYR A 185 4.58 -19.98 -13.50
C TYR A 185 5.49 -20.78 -14.46
N ALA A 186 6.74 -20.35 -14.64
CA ALA A 186 7.69 -21.04 -15.50
C ALA A 186 8.01 -22.46 -15.00
N ARG A 187 8.16 -22.64 -13.68
CA ARG A 187 8.41 -23.95 -13.06
C ARG A 187 7.18 -24.86 -13.17
N SER A 188 6.00 -24.35 -12.85
CA SER A 188 4.73 -25.09 -12.96
C SER A 188 4.46 -25.53 -14.40
N ARG A 189 4.69 -24.63 -15.37
CA ARG A 189 4.57 -24.96 -16.81
C ARG A 189 5.50 -26.10 -17.23
N ARG A 190 6.75 -26.11 -16.73
CA ARG A 190 7.71 -27.20 -17.02
C ARG A 190 7.31 -28.50 -16.33
N SER A 191 6.76 -28.44 -15.11
CA SER A 191 6.25 -29.59 -14.37
C SER A 191 5.08 -30.24 -15.12
N VAL A 192 4.06 -29.44 -15.46
CA VAL A 192 2.88 -29.89 -16.19
C VAL A 192 3.26 -30.49 -17.57
N ALA A 193 4.19 -29.87 -18.30
CA ALA A 193 4.69 -30.41 -19.57
C ALA A 193 5.37 -31.77 -19.45
N ARG A 194 5.82 -32.17 -18.25
CA ARG A 194 6.40 -33.48 -17.94
C ARG A 194 5.39 -34.44 -17.31
N GLY A 195 4.11 -34.12 -17.29
CA GLY A 195 3.05 -34.94 -16.67
C GLY A 195 2.92 -34.78 -15.17
N GLY A 196 3.58 -33.77 -14.56
CA GLY A 196 3.41 -33.41 -13.15
C GLY A 196 2.31 -32.37 -12.92
N GLY A 197 2.01 -32.06 -11.67
CA GLY A 197 1.06 -31.03 -11.29
C GLY A 197 1.66 -29.62 -11.10
N CYS A 198 0.80 -28.64 -10.83
CA CYS A 198 1.18 -27.29 -10.44
C CYS A 198 2.02 -27.31 -9.15
N LEU A 199 3.12 -26.58 -9.13
CA LEU A 199 4.02 -26.51 -7.96
C LEU A 199 3.51 -25.50 -6.95
N PRO A 200 3.80 -25.68 -5.65
CA PRO A 200 3.47 -24.67 -4.64
C PRO A 200 4.32 -23.39 -4.84
N PRO A 201 3.74 -22.18 -4.60
CA PRO A 201 4.48 -20.93 -4.66
C PRO A 201 5.45 -20.77 -3.47
N HIS A 202 6.41 -19.84 -3.58
CA HIS A 202 7.38 -19.54 -2.51
C HIS A 202 6.82 -18.52 -1.49
N THR A 203 5.69 -18.82 -0.89
CA THR A 203 4.98 -17.93 0.04
C THR A 203 5.88 -17.37 1.16
N ARG A 204 6.88 -18.13 1.62
CA ARG A 204 7.80 -17.69 2.68
C ARG A 204 8.63 -16.48 2.28
N LEU A 205 9.15 -16.43 1.03
CA LEU A 205 9.94 -15.31 0.54
C LEU A 205 9.11 -14.02 0.52
N ARG A 206 7.88 -14.10 0.04
CA ARG A 206 6.95 -12.95 0.00
C ARG A 206 6.61 -12.46 1.41
N LEU A 207 6.38 -13.38 2.36
CA LEU A 207 6.09 -13.02 3.75
C LEU A 207 7.28 -12.32 4.40
N TRP A 208 8.51 -12.81 4.22
CA TRP A 208 9.70 -12.16 4.73
C TRP A 208 9.93 -10.77 4.12
N ALA A 209 9.80 -10.64 2.81
CA ALA A 209 9.90 -9.35 2.13
C ALA A 209 8.83 -8.36 2.63
N GLY A 210 7.59 -8.83 2.83
CA GLY A 210 6.50 -8.04 3.41
C GLY A 210 6.76 -7.64 4.86
N ALA A 211 7.34 -8.53 5.68
CA ALA A 211 7.70 -8.24 7.06
C ALA A 211 8.79 -7.15 7.14
N VAL A 212 9.83 -7.24 6.31
CA VAL A 212 10.87 -6.21 6.22
C VAL A 212 10.27 -4.86 5.80
N LEU A 213 9.42 -4.85 4.78
CA LEU A 213 8.75 -3.63 4.35
C LEU A 213 7.87 -3.04 5.46
N MET A 214 7.17 -3.87 6.22
CA MET A 214 6.35 -3.43 7.36
C MET A 214 7.20 -2.79 8.44
N VAL A 215 8.36 -3.37 8.77
CA VAL A 215 9.30 -2.78 9.74
C VAL A 215 9.81 -1.42 9.25
N LEU A 216 10.21 -1.31 7.98
CA LEU A 216 10.62 -0.03 7.40
C LEU A 216 9.49 1.01 7.44
N ALA A 217 8.25 0.60 7.15
CA ALA A 217 7.09 1.49 7.23
C ALA A 217 6.83 1.97 8.67
N CYS A 218 6.95 1.08 9.66
CA CYS A 218 6.81 1.46 11.07
C CYS A 218 7.91 2.43 11.51
N LEU A 219 9.17 2.20 11.11
CA LEU A 219 10.28 3.10 11.42
C LEU A 219 10.09 4.47 10.76
N ALA A 220 9.71 4.50 9.49
CA ALA A 220 9.41 5.75 8.79
C ALA A 220 8.25 6.52 9.43
N LEU A 221 7.19 5.80 9.84
CA LEU A 221 6.07 6.40 10.56
C LEU A 221 6.48 6.99 11.91
N LEU A 222 7.29 6.27 12.69
CA LEU A 222 7.82 6.75 13.96
C LEU A 222 8.70 8.00 13.77
N ALA A 223 9.53 8.04 12.72
CA ALA A 223 10.32 9.21 12.41
C ALA A 223 9.45 10.42 12.07
N VAL A 224 8.39 10.21 11.26
CA VAL A 224 7.43 11.30 10.95
C VAL A 224 6.70 11.77 12.19
N ILE A 225 6.26 10.85 13.08
CA ILE A 225 5.59 11.22 14.34
C ILE A 225 6.54 12.01 15.26
N ARG A 226 7.81 11.63 15.31
CA ARG A 226 8.83 12.33 16.11
C ARG A 226 9.06 13.76 15.61
N ASP A 227 8.95 13.98 14.30
CA ASP A 227 9.12 15.30 13.69
C ASP A 227 7.88 16.21 13.81
N ILE A 228 6.79 15.72 14.42
CA ILE A 228 5.60 16.52 14.68
C ILE A 228 5.89 17.40 15.92
N SER A 229 6.35 18.61 15.68
CA SER A 229 6.72 19.59 16.70
C SER A 229 5.70 20.73 16.81
N SER A 230 5.00 21.06 15.70
CA SER A 230 4.01 22.12 15.67
C SER A 230 2.56 21.60 15.49
N PRO A 231 1.54 22.35 15.95
CA PRO A 231 0.14 22.01 15.68
C PRO A 231 -0.17 21.94 14.17
N GLY A 232 0.49 22.75 13.35
CA GLY A 232 0.33 22.73 11.91
C GLY A 232 0.86 21.47 11.27
N SER A 233 2.06 21.01 11.67
CA SER A 233 2.64 19.75 11.18
C SER A 233 1.77 18.54 11.58
N ALA A 234 1.18 18.56 12.80
CA ALA A 234 0.23 17.55 13.25
C ALA A 234 -1.04 17.50 12.39
N LEU A 235 -1.59 18.66 12.01
CA LEU A 235 -2.78 18.75 11.15
C LEU A 235 -2.48 18.29 9.72
N ILE A 236 -1.33 18.64 9.15
CA ILE A 236 -0.91 18.13 7.84
C ILE A 236 -0.77 16.61 7.87
N PHE A 237 -0.15 16.06 8.90
CA PHE A 237 -0.01 14.63 9.08
C PHE A 237 -1.38 13.95 9.20
N ALA A 238 -2.29 14.48 10.04
CA ALA A 238 -3.64 13.96 10.19
C ALA A 238 -4.43 14.01 8.87
N TYR A 239 -4.30 15.09 8.10
CA TYR A 239 -4.90 15.19 6.78
C TYR A 239 -4.30 14.15 5.81
N ALA A 240 -2.97 14.04 5.74
CA ALA A 240 -2.30 13.14 4.82
C ALA A 240 -2.65 11.67 5.09
N PHE A 241 -2.55 11.22 6.34
CA PHE A 241 -2.84 9.82 6.69
C PHE A 241 -4.33 9.54 6.85
N GLY A 242 -5.04 10.38 7.59
CA GLY A 242 -6.49 10.23 7.80
C GLY A 242 -7.27 10.39 6.50
N GLY A 243 -6.90 11.38 5.68
CA GLY A 243 -7.48 11.62 4.36
C GLY A 243 -7.23 10.45 3.40
N MET A 244 -6.03 9.87 3.40
CA MET A 244 -5.73 8.68 2.58
C MET A 244 -6.57 7.46 3.00
N ILE A 245 -6.70 7.22 4.30
CA ILE A 245 -7.57 6.14 4.82
C ILE A 245 -9.02 6.38 4.40
N LEU A 246 -9.52 7.62 4.56
CA LEU A 246 -10.87 8.00 4.15
C LEU A 246 -11.06 7.81 2.63
N LEU A 247 -10.10 8.22 1.81
CA LEU A 247 -10.14 8.05 0.36
C LEU A 247 -10.25 6.57 -0.02
N ILE A 248 -9.46 5.70 0.59
CA ILE A 248 -9.54 4.25 0.37
C ILE A 248 -10.91 3.71 0.80
N ALA A 249 -11.43 4.12 1.95
CA ALA A 249 -12.74 3.70 2.45
C ALA A 249 -13.88 4.16 1.53
N LEU A 250 -13.84 5.40 1.04
CA LEU A 250 -14.81 5.94 0.09
C LEU A 250 -14.73 5.23 -1.27
N ALA A 251 -13.52 4.95 -1.77
CA ALA A 251 -13.34 4.18 -3.01
C ALA A 251 -13.93 2.78 -2.89
N GLN A 252 -13.67 2.07 -1.80
CA GLN A 252 -14.27 0.75 -1.55
C GLN A 252 -15.79 0.82 -1.36
N GLY A 253 -16.26 1.84 -0.65
CA GLY A 253 -17.69 2.10 -0.47
C GLY A 253 -18.42 2.35 -1.79
N THR A 254 -17.83 3.14 -2.69
CA THR A 254 -18.36 3.38 -4.05
C THR A 254 -18.46 2.09 -4.86
N LEU A 255 -17.43 1.24 -4.84
CA LEU A 255 -17.48 -0.05 -5.53
C LEU A 255 -18.64 -0.93 -5.02
N VAL A 256 -18.77 -1.02 -3.69
CA VAL A 256 -19.87 -1.78 -3.08
C VAL A 256 -21.24 -1.22 -3.46
N LEU A 257 -21.40 0.10 -3.44
CA LEU A 257 -22.67 0.76 -3.81
C LEU A 257 -23.00 0.58 -5.29
N LEU A 258 -22.03 0.68 -6.19
CA LEU A 258 -22.22 0.49 -7.62
C LEU A 258 -22.61 -0.96 -7.94
N ASN A 259 -21.94 -1.93 -7.30
CA ASN A 259 -22.27 -3.35 -7.46
C ASN A 259 -23.68 -3.69 -6.93
N ARG A 260 -24.12 -3.07 -5.83
CA ARG A 260 -25.50 -3.28 -5.31
C ARG A 260 -26.59 -2.79 -6.24
N ARG A 261 -26.30 -1.85 -7.15
CA ARG A 261 -27.27 -1.29 -8.10
C ARG A 261 -27.50 -2.17 -9.34
N GLY A 262 -26.87 -3.33 -9.45
CA GLY A 262 -27.06 -4.29 -10.54
C GLY A 262 -26.67 -3.76 -11.93
N ARG A 263 -25.78 -2.78 -12.02
CA ARG A 263 -25.32 -2.20 -13.30
C ARG A 263 -24.40 -3.16 -14.04
N CYS A 264 -24.30 -3.02 -15.35
CA CYS A 264 -23.37 -3.81 -16.14
C CYS A 264 -21.89 -3.46 -15.79
N ARG A 265 -21.00 -4.45 -15.94
CA ARG A 265 -19.57 -4.37 -15.60
C ARG A 265 -18.88 -3.10 -16.13
N GLU A 266 -19.11 -2.76 -17.40
CA GLU A 266 -18.47 -1.61 -18.04
C GLU A 266 -18.87 -0.29 -17.38
N GLN A 267 -20.15 -0.14 -17.03
CA GLN A 267 -20.64 1.04 -16.31
C GLN A 267 -20.09 1.12 -14.90
N VAL A 268 -20.07 0.01 -14.17
CA VAL A 268 -19.49 -0.05 -12.81
C VAL A 268 -18.01 0.33 -12.86
N ARG A 269 -17.25 -0.24 -13.79
CA ARG A 269 -15.81 0.06 -13.95
C ARG A 269 -15.58 1.53 -14.30
N GLY A 270 -16.30 2.08 -15.29
CA GLY A 270 -16.16 3.47 -15.70
C GLY A 270 -16.50 4.45 -14.57
N LEU A 271 -17.63 4.26 -13.90
CA LEU A 271 -18.07 5.09 -12.78
C LEU A 271 -17.13 4.98 -11.57
N TYR A 272 -16.61 3.78 -11.29
CA TYR A 272 -15.64 3.59 -10.22
C TYR A 272 -14.33 4.33 -10.49
N ILE A 273 -13.77 4.21 -11.70
CA ILE A 273 -12.56 4.93 -12.09
C ILE A 273 -12.78 6.44 -12.01
N ALA A 274 -13.89 6.95 -12.55
CA ALA A 274 -14.22 8.37 -12.48
C ALA A 274 -14.34 8.84 -11.02
N ALA A 275 -15.02 8.09 -10.16
CA ALA A 275 -15.16 8.42 -8.75
C ALA A 275 -13.80 8.46 -8.02
N VAL A 276 -12.93 7.48 -8.28
CA VAL A 276 -11.58 7.44 -7.68
C VAL A 276 -10.74 8.63 -8.14
N ILE A 277 -10.79 9.00 -9.42
CA ILE A 277 -10.09 10.19 -9.94
C ILE A 277 -10.62 11.45 -9.26
N VAL A 278 -11.93 11.65 -9.19
CA VAL A 278 -12.53 12.82 -8.53
C VAL A 278 -12.13 12.88 -7.05
N LEU A 279 -12.19 11.76 -6.33
CA LEU A 279 -11.77 11.69 -4.92
C LEU A 279 -10.27 12.01 -4.75
N ALA A 280 -9.41 11.49 -5.63
CA ALA A 280 -7.98 11.77 -5.60
C ALA A 280 -7.67 13.25 -5.90
N VAL A 281 -8.32 13.83 -6.91
CA VAL A 281 -8.17 15.25 -7.25
C VAL A 281 -8.68 16.13 -6.10
N ALA A 282 -9.84 15.82 -5.52
CA ALA A 282 -10.37 16.56 -4.38
C ALA A 282 -9.44 16.50 -3.16
N TYR A 283 -8.88 15.32 -2.90
CA TYR A 283 -7.91 15.13 -1.81
C TYR A 283 -6.62 15.95 -2.03
N THR A 284 -6.02 15.88 -3.22
CA THR A 284 -4.81 16.65 -3.53
C THR A 284 -5.06 18.15 -3.56
N ALA A 285 -6.18 18.58 -4.14
CA ALA A 285 -6.57 20.00 -4.17
C ALA A 285 -6.82 20.56 -2.76
N GLY A 286 -7.31 19.75 -1.83
CA GLY A 286 -7.55 20.17 -0.44
C GLY A 286 -6.26 20.46 0.35
N MET A 287 -5.11 19.94 -0.07
CA MET A 287 -3.82 20.23 0.58
C MET A 287 -3.41 21.71 0.44
N PHE A 288 -3.69 22.33 -0.69
CA PHE A 288 -3.32 23.73 -0.94
C PHE A 288 -3.99 24.72 0.02
N PRO A 289 -5.33 24.75 0.13
CA PRO A 289 -6.00 25.66 1.05
C PRO A 289 -5.67 25.34 2.51
N LEU A 290 -5.47 24.07 2.87
CA LEU A 290 -5.04 23.70 4.21
C LEU A 290 -3.65 24.26 4.52
N GLY A 291 -2.67 24.06 3.64
CA GLY A 291 -1.32 24.59 3.81
C GLY A 291 -1.32 26.12 3.94
N ARG A 292 -2.07 26.81 3.09
CA ARG A 292 -2.23 28.28 3.15
C ARG A 292 -2.88 28.72 4.47
N TYR A 293 -3.97 28.08 4.87
CA TYR A 293 -4.64 28.38 6.14
C TYR A 293 -3.69 28.22 7.33
N LEU A 294 -2.92 27.13 7.38
CA LEU A 294 -1.98 26.88 8.47
C LEU A 294 -0.83 27.89 8.50
N TYR A 295 -0.37 28.30 7.33
CA TYR A 295 0.64 29.35 7.19
C TYR A 295 0.09 30.72 7.66
N ASP A 296 -1.06 31.13 7.14
CA ASP A 296 -1.73 32.41 7.51
C ASP A 296 -2.12 32.45 9.01
N ALA A 297 -2.38 31.29 9.62
CA ALA A 297 -2.70 31.17 11.04
C ALA A 297 -1.46 31.10 11.96
N GLY A 298 -0.22 31.12 11.40
CA GLY A 298 1.02 31.02 12.17
C GLY A 298 1.21 29.65 12.85
N LEU A 299 0.46 28.61 12.42
CA LEU A 299 0.52 27.28 13.02
C LEU A 299 1.69 26.45 12.50
N MET A 300 2.35 26.91 11.42
CA MET A 300 3.53 26.27 10.81
C MET A 300 4.84 26.73 11.43
N ASP A 301 4.86 27.90 12.08
CA ASP A 301 6.06 28.45 12.69
C ASP A 301 6.33 27.77 14.03
N GLU A 302 7.41 27.03 14.09
CA GLU A 302 7.96 26.42 15.31
C GLU A 302 8.77 27.39 16.14
N ARG A 303 9.20 28.49 15.53
CA ARG A 303 10.14 29.43 16.14
C ARG A 303 9.44 30.74 16.42
N GLN A 304 9.39 31.12 17.69
CA GLN A 304 9.07 32.49 18.04
C GLN A 304 10.31 33.36 17.81
N PRO A 305 10.20 34.48 17.10
CA PRO A 305 11.33 35.40 16.97
C PRO A 305 11.76 35.87 18.36
N VAL A 306 13.05 35.79 18.64
CA VAL A 306 13.64 36.26 19.90
C VAL A 306 13.61 37.79 19.94
N GLN A 307 13.71 38.44 18.78
CA GLN A 307 13.76 39.88 18.64
C GLN A 307 13.28 40.27 17.24
N THR A 308 12.54 41.37 17.13
CA THR A 308 12.13 41.98 15.88
C THR A 308 13.00 43.22 15.62
N TYR A 309 13.67 43.28 14.49
CA TYR A 309 14.48 44.44 14.07
C TYR A 309 13.79 45.17 12.94
N THR A 310 13.66 46.50 13.07
CA THR A 310 13.14 47.35 12.00
C THR A 310 14.29 48.19 11.44
N ASP A 311 14.55 48.05 10.14
CA ASP A 311 15.61 48.82 9.47
C ASP A 311 15.22 50.29 9.30
N SER A 312 16.19 51.14 8.90
CA SER A 312 15.97 52.57 8.65
C SER A 312 15.02 52.86 7.49
N ARG A 313 14.61 51.84 6.73
CA ARG A 313 13.62 51.94 5.62
C ARG A 313 12.23 51.41 6.06
N GLY A 314 12.04 51.13 7.34
CA GLY A 314 10.77 50.64 7.88
C GLY A 314 10.45 49.17 7.59
N ARG A 315 11.40 48.36 7.12
CA ARG A 315 11.22 46.93 6.92
C ARG A 315 11.49 46.22 8.22
N THR A 316 10.61 45.32 8.62
CA THR A 316 10.68 44.53 9.84
C THR A 316 11.29 43.15 9.53
N TRP A 317 12.24 42.74 10.34
CA TRP A 317 12.90 41.45 10.24
C TRP A 317 12.75 40.73 11.56
N ASP A 318 12.27 39.49 11.53
CA ASP A 318 12.18 38.64 12.70
C ASP A 318 13.52 37.92 12.90
N ILE A 319 14.11 38.08 14.07
CA ILE A 319 15.39 37.46 14.40
C ILE A 319 15.11 36.19 15.23
N TYR A 320 15.52 35.06 14.70
CA TYR A 320 15.45 33.77 15.38
C TYR A 320 16.80 33.43 15.98
N ARG A 321 16.81 32.83 17.17
CA ARG A 321 18.03 32.36 17.81
C ARG A 321 18.25 30.91 17.36
N ASP A 322 19.17 30.68 16.46
CA ASP A 322 19.64 29.35 16.10
C ASP A 322 20.78 28.96 17.06
N GLU A 323 20.67 27.76 17.61
CA GLU A 323 21.83 27.12 18.26
C GLU A 323 22.81 26.71 17.15
N LEU A 324 23.79 27.51 16.93
CA LEU A 324 24.86 27.20 15.99
C LEU A 324 25.65 26.01 16.54
N PRO A 325 25.87 24.94 15.76
CA PRO A 325 26.57 23.75 16.22
C PRO A 325 28.07 24.03 16.55
N LEU A 326 28.61 25.10 16.00
CA LEU A 326 29.95 25.57 16.26
C LEU A 326 30.03 27.09 16.03
N THR A 327 30.48 27.83 17.03
CA THR A 327 30.76 29.26 16.90
C THR A 327 32.27 29.50 16.77
N LEU A 328 32.68 30.70 16.30
CA LEU A 328 34.09 31.06 16.27
C LEU A 328 34.69 31.10 17.68
N GLU A 329 33.88 31.40 18.69
CA GLU A 329 34.26 31.38 20.09
C GLU A 329 34.55 29.93 20.55
N ASP A 330 33.78 28.95 20.11
CA ASP A 330 34.03 27.54 20.38
C ASP A 330 35.34 27.04 19.74
N LEU A 331 35.76 27.69 18.64
CA LEU A 331 37.02 27.45 17.99
C LEU A 331 38.19 28.24 18.59
N GLY A 332 37.95 29.02 19.65
CA GLY A 332 39.00 29.80 20.37
C GLY A 332 39.40 31.10 19.68
N TYR A 333 38.62 31.58 18.72
CA TYR A 333 38.87 32.89 18.10
C TYR A 333 38.16 33.99 18.91
N THR A 334 38.93 34.99 19.36
CA THR A 334 38.38 36.24 19.92
C THR A 334 37.88 37.10 18.77
N VAL A 335 36.58 37.38 18.76
CA VAL A 335 35.95 38.23 17.77
C VAL A 335 36.14 39.71 18.15
N PRO A 336 36.75 40.56 17.30
CA PRO A 336 36.84 41.99 17.57
C PRO A 336 35.45 42.62 17.69
N GLU A 337 35.27 43.54 18.66
CA GLU A 337 33.97 44.22 18.91
C GLU A 337 33.40 45.02 17.70
N ALA A 338 34.14 45.17 16.61
CA ALA A 338 33.77 45.88 15.39
C ALA A 338 33.41 44.97 14.21
N GLY A 339 33.30 43.66 14.39
CA GLY A 339 32.93 42.72 13.31
C GLY A 339 31.47 42.85 12.89
N ARG A 340 31.19 43.11 11.60
CA ARG A 340 29.85 42.95 11.03
C ARG A 340 29.65 41.48 10.66
N TYR A 341 28.67 40.88 11.26
CA TYR A 341 28.21 39.56 10.85
C TYR A 341 27.02 39.74 9.88
N SER A 342 27.09 39.16 8.71
CA SER A 342 25.94 38.98 7.84
C SER A 342 25.59 37.52 7.81
N TYR A 343 24.35 37.23 8.19
CA TYR A 343 23.75 35.92 8.14
C TYR A 343 22.65 35.97 7.10
N GLU A 344 22.76 35.20 6.03
CA GLU A 344 21.67 34.94 5.10
C GLU A 344 21.17 33.52 5.35
N ALA A 345 20.00 33.40 5.97
CA ALA A 345 19.25 32.15 5.98
C ALA A 345 18.41 32.12 4.70
N GLU A 346 18.74 31.24 3.79
CA GLU A 346 17.82 30.86 2.75
C GLU A 346 16.66 30.08 3.37
N GLU A 347 15.42 30.47 3.08
CA GLU A 347 14.18 29.91 3.66
C GLU A 347 13.95 28.43 3.35
N ASP A 348 14.79 27.84 2.51
CA ASP A 348 14.76 26.42 2.23
C ASP A 348 15.72 25.70 3.19
N ARG A 349 15.18 24.81 3.99
CA ARG A 349 15.74 23.97 5.05
C ARG A 349 17.07 23.26 4.74
N SER A 350 17.95 23.91 4.02
CA SER A 350 19.33 23.50 3.78
C SER A 350 20.19 23.81 4.99
N PRO A 351 21.14 22.94 5.36
CA PRO A 351 22.10 23.25 6.42
C PRO A 351 22.78 24.56 6.08
N VAL A 352 22.84 25.43 7.06
CA VAL A 352 23.38 26.79 6.96
C VAL A 352 24.73 26.78 6.27
N SER A 353 24.75 27.28 5.04
CA SER A 353 26.01 27.52 4.31
C SER A 353 26.53 28.90 4.71
N TYR A 354 27.57 28.93 5.51
CA TYR A 354 28.27 30.18 5.82
C TYR A 354 29.07 30.64 4.61
N THR A 355 28.51 31.57 3.85
CA THR A 355 29.16 32.00 2.61
C THR A 355 30.08 33.21 2.74
N HIS A 356 30.02 34.05 3.75
CA HIS A 356 30.97 35.17 3.87
C HIS A 356 31.27 35.60 5.31
N LEU A 357 32.44 35.31 5.77
CA LEU A 357 33.15 36.10 6.76
C LEU A 357 33.92 37.18 6.02
N THR A 358 33.39 38.39 5.89
CA THR A 358 34.21 39.56 5.51
C THR A 358 34.85 40.10 6.76
N LEU A 359 36.12 39.76 6.96
CA LEU A 359 36.99 40.49 7.85
C LEU A 359 37.28 41.89 7.23
N PRO A 360 37.36 42.94 8.02
CA PRO A 360 37.70 44.29 7.54
C PRO A 360 39.10 44.35 6.92
#